data_39b69fee940a72bdc729522a6b38af9c
#
_entry.id   39b69fee940a72bdc729522a6b38af9c
#
_cell.length_a   1.000
_cell.length_b   1.000
_cell.length_c   1.000
_cell.angle_alpha   90.00
_cell.angle_beta   90.00
_cell.angle_gamma   90.00
#
_symmetry.space_group_name_H-M   'P 1'
#
loop_
_entity.id
_entity.type
_entity.pdbx_description
1 polymer ?
#
loop_
_entity_poly.entity_id
_entity_poly.type
_entity_poly.pdbx_seq_one_letter_code
_entity_poly.pdbx_strand_id
1 'polypeptide(L)'
;MLKDYVVFDLETTGLSPEKDTMIEIGALKVIQGKVADRFSEFINPHQKLTEQISELTGITDEMLAGARDLQAVVSDFVDFCEDYVVVGHNLGFDYRFTKMAAEKFRLPFEHEGIDTLKIAKTVHKDLPSRSLGALCEHYGIINSSAHRAYHDALATAKLYQTLAHYFESSESKLFVPEKMFVKVKKQQPMTKKQKAYLKDLCKYHKIEFNDAMEQMTMSEASRWIDKTILQYGRMKRFNRSDFDE
;
A
#
# COMPACT_ATOMS: atom_id res chain seq x y z
N MET A 1 22.33 -13.39 9.65
CA MET A 1 20.86 -13.18 9.74
C MET A 1 20.57 -12.05 10.70
N LEU A 2 19.79 -11.07 10.28
CA LEU A 2 19.25 -10.07 11.20
C LEU A 2 18.44 -10.73 12.29
N LYS A 3 18.58 -10.22 13.51
CA LYS A 3 17.81 -10.70 14.67
C LYS A 3 16.70 -9.72 15.04
N ASP A 4 16.87 -8.44 14.65
CA ASP A 4 15.96 -7.36 14.98
C ASP A 4 15.48 -6.71 13.67
N TYR A 5 14.19 -6.82 13.35
CA TYR A 5 13.59 -6.31 12.13
C TYR A 5 12.06 -6.25 12.24
N VAL A 6 11.43 -5.49 11.37
CA VAL A 6 9.99 -5.53 11.15
C VAL A 6 9.71 -6.25 9.84
N VAL A 7 8.86 -7.26 9.85
CA VAL A 7 8.34 -7.87 8.62
C VAL A 7 6.91 -7.42 8.43
N PHE A 8 6.54 -7.06 7.21
CA PHE A 8 5.18 -6.62 6.92
C PHE A 8 4.71 -7.01 5.52
N ASP A 9 3.42 -7.02 5.37
CA ASP A 9 2.69 -7.30 4.14
C ASP A 9 1.42 -6.44 4.09
N LEU A 10 0.91 -6.15 2.92
CA LEU A 10 -0.25 -5.30 2.69
C LEU A 10 -1.29 -5.98 1.82
N GLU A 11 -2.58 -5.73 2.14
CA GLU A 11 -3.64 -5.89 1.17
C GLU A 11 -4.07 -4.53 0.63
N THR A 12 -4.38 -4.46 -0.66
CA THR A 12 -4.65 -3.20 -1.36
C THR A 12 -5.84 -3.32 -2.30
N THR A 13 -6.42 -2.18 -2.69
CA THR A 13 -7.52 -2.14 -3.68
C THR A 13 -7.05 -2.38 -5.12
N GLY A 14 -5.74 -2.52 -5.35
CA GLY A 14 -5.14 -2.74 -6.66
C GLY A 14 -3.63 -2.61 -6.63
N LEU A 15 -2.99 -2.53 -7.80
CA LEU A 15 -1.53 -2.65 -7.92
C LEU A 15 -0.78 -1.31 -8.01
N SER A 16 -1.49 -0.19 -8.12
CA SER A 16 -0.89 1.12 -8.38
C SER A 16 -1.07 2.05 -7.18
N PRO A 17 -0.04 2.33 -6.39
CA PRO A 17 -0.16 3.21 -5.21
C PRO A 17 -0.55 4.66 -5.55
N GLU A 18 -0.50 5.05 -6.83
CA GLU A 18 -1.02 6.33 -7.31
C GLU A 18 -2.55 6.35 -7.47
N LYS A 19 -3.19 5.17 -7.61
CA LYS A 19 -4.63 5.02 -7.89
C LYS A 19 -5.35 4.24 -6.82
N ASP A 20 -4.64 3.32 -6.19
CA ASP A 20 -5.15 2.35 -5.24
C ASP A 20 -4.72 2.70 -3.81
N THR A 21 -5.35 2.08 -2.84
CA THR A 21 -5.06 2.32 -1.42
C THR A 21 -4.90 1.01 -0.66
N MET A 22 -4.25 1.06 0.49
CA MET A 22 -4.15 -0.06 1.42
C MET A 22 -5.49 -0.30 2.09
N ILE A 23 -5.84 -1.55 2.33
CA ILE A 23 -7.04 -2.00 3.05
C ILE A 23 -6.73 -2.87 4.26
N GLU A 24 -5.53 -3.44 4.33
CA GLU A 24 -5.01 -4.13 5.51
C GLU A 24 -3.50 -3.93 5.59
N ILE A 25 -2.97 -3.76 6.80
CA ILE A 25 -1.54 -3.84 7.12
C ILE A 25 -1.37 -4.94 8.14
N GLY A 26 -0.51 -5.90 7.84
CA GLY A 26 -0.08 -6.93 8.77
C GLY A 26 1.43 -6.87 8.99
N ALA A 27 1.87 -6.79 10.24
CA ALA A 27 3.29 -6.74 10.55
C ALA A 27 3.65 -7.44 11.85
N LEU A 28 4.92 -7.81 11.94
CA LEU A 28 5.54 -8.40 13.12
C LEU A 28 6.85 -7.68 13.41
N LYS A 29 7.06 -7.29 14.66
CA LYS A 29 8.35 -6.87 15.16
C LYS A 29 9.07 -8.09 15.73
N VAL A 30 10.22 -8.38 15.16
CA VAL A 30 11.08 -9.51 15.60
C VAL A 30 12.27 -8.92 16.32
N ILE A 31 12.50 -9.37 17.55
CA ILE A 31 13.62 -8.96 18.40
C ILE A 31 14.34 -10.24 18.87
N GLN A 32 15.66 -10.26 18.70
CA GLN A 32 16.50 -11.43 19.00
C GLN A 32 16.00 -12.72 18.31
N GLY A 33 15.45 -12.56 17.11
CA GLY A 33 14.92 -13.67 16.30
C GLY A 33 13.57 -14.22 16.76
N LYS A 34 12.89 -13.55 17.70
CA LYS A 34 11.56 -13.93 18.21
C LYS A 34 10.56 -12.81 17.96
N VAL A 35 9.32 -13.19 17.71
CA VAL A 35 8.22 -12.22 17.61
C VAL A 35 8.01 -11.55 18.98
N ALA A 36 8.26 -10.25 19.03
CA ALA A 36 8.13 -9.42 20.21
C ALA A 36 6.81 -8.62 20.21
N ASP A 37 6.36 -8.18 19.04
CA ASP A 37 5.13 -7.39 18.88
C ASP A 37 4.50 -7.65 17.52
N ARG A 38 3.24 -7.23 17.37
CA ARG A 38 2.45 -7.41 16.15
C ARG A 38 1.59 -6.19 15.85
N PHE A 39 1.40 -5.93 14.56
CA PHE A 39 0.51 -4.93 14.03
C PHE A 39 -0.46 -5.59 13.04
N SER A 40 -1.75 -5.38 13.20
CA SER A 40 -2.76 -5.96 12.29
C SER A 40 -3.98 -5.04 12.29
N GLU A 41 -4.13 -4.24 11.24
CA GLU A 41 -5.17 -3.22 11.15
C GLU A 41 -5.82 -3.21 9.77
N PHE A 42 -7.13 -3.16 9.76
CA PHE A 42 -7.90 -2.81 8.57
C PHE A 42 -7.93 -1.30 8.34
N ILE A 43 -8.06 -0.91 7.09
CA ILE A 43 -8.11 0.49 6.65
C ILE A 43 -9.37 0.69 5.81
N ASN A 44 -10.15 1.70 6.13
CA ASN A 44 -11.31 2.08 5.34
C ASN A 44 -10.84 2.79 4.04
N PRO A 45 -11.08 2.21 2.85
CA PRO A 45 -10.68 2.82 1.57
C PRO A 45 -11.64 3.94 1.13
N HIS A 46 -12.76 4.18 1.84
CA HIS A 46 -13.85 5.09 1.46
C HIS A 46 -14.41 4.84 0.04
N GLN A 47 -14.31 3.61 -0.41
CA GLN A 47 -14.86 3.14 -1.68
C GLN A 47 -15.19 1.66 -1.58
N LYS A 48 -16.09 1.19 -2.44
CA LYS A 48 -16.39 -0.23 -2.54
C LYS A 48 -15.21 -0.99 -3.12
N LEU A 49 -14.99 -2.19 -2.60
CA LEU A 49 -14.06 -3.13 -3.17
C LEU A 49 -14.60 -3.68 -4.50
N THR A 50 -13.71 -4.03 -5.40
CA THR A 50 -14.09 -4.84 -6.56
C THR A 50 -14.28 -6.29 -6.12
N GLU A 51 -15.16 -7.02 -6.81
CA GLU A 51 -15.38 -8.45 -6.55
C GLU A 51 -14.06 -9.23 -6.59
N GLN A 52 -13.19 -8.94 -7.55
CA GLN A 52 -11.87 -9.57 -7.68
C GLN A 52 -10.99 -9.37 -6.44
N ILE A 53 -10.98 -8.18 -5.82
CA ILE A 53 -10.20 -7.93 -4.60
C ILE A 53 -10.81 -8.67 -3.43
N SER A 54 -12.13 -8.65 -3.29
CA SER A 54 -12.83 -9.38 -2.21
C SER A 54 -12.64 -10.90 -2.33
N GLU A 55 -12.68 -11.46 -3.52
CA GLU A 55 -12.41 -12.88 -3.76
C GLU A 55 -10.95 -13.25 -3.45
N LEU A 56 -9.99 -12.39 -3.84
CA LEU A 56 -8.58 -12.63 -3.62
C LEU A 56 -8.20 -12.60 -2.14
N THR A 57 -8.66 -11.56 -1.41
CA THR A 57 -8.22 -11.28 -0.03
C THR A 57 -9.17 -11.83 1.02
N GLY A 58 -10.39 -12.17 0.63
CA GLY A 58 -11.48 -12.50 1.56
C GLY A 58 -11.98 -11.30 2.39
N ILE A 59 -11.50 -10.08 2.09
CA ILE A 59 -11.91 -8.86 2.77
C ILE A 59 -13.19 -8.34 2.12
N THR A 60 -14.19 -7.96 2.94
CA THR A 60 -15.46 -7.44 2.46
C THR A 60 -15.67 -5.98 2.84
N ASP A 61 -16.58 -5.30 2.14
CA ASP A 61 -16.95 -3.91 2.47
C ASP A 61 -17.45 -3.77 3.92
N GLU A 62 -18.16 -4.78 4.44
CA GLU A 62 -18.66 -4.79 5.83
C GLU A 62 -17.51 -4.82 6.85
N MET A 63 -16.42 -5.57 6.57
CA MET A 63 -15.23 -5.61 7.43
C MET A 63 -14.54 -4.25 7.49
N LEU A 64 -14.59 -3.48 6.40
CA LEU A 64 -13.92 -2.19 6.28
C LEU A 64 -14.79 -1.00 6.69
N ALA A 65 -16.12 -1.17 6.81
CA ALA A 65 -17.04 -0.06 7.10
C ALA A 65 -16.74 0.66 8.42
N GLY A 66 -16.29 -0.09 9.44
CA GLY A 66 -15.88 0.45 10.74
C GLY A 66 -14.38 0.61 10.93
N ALA A 67 -13.59 0.34 9.90
CA ALA A 67 -12.14 0.43 9.97
C ALA A 67 -11.66 1.88 10.06
N ARG A 68 -10.45 2.05 10.60
CA ARG A 68 -9.81 3.36 10.80
C ARG A 68 -9.38 3.97 9.46
N ASP A 69 -9.22 5.28 9.45
CA ASP A 69 -8.73 6.01 8.28
C ASP A 69 -7.25 5.72 8.01
N LEU A 70 -6.89 5.76 6.72
CA LEU A 70 -5.52 5.52 6.24
C LEU A 70 -4.47 6.34 6.99
N GLN A 71 -4.75 7.64 7.28
CA GLN A 71 -3.79 8.51 7.99
C GLN A 71 -3.48 7.98 9.38
N ALA A 72 -4.49 7.60 10.14
CA ALA A 72 -4.34 7.13 11.51
C ALA A 72 -3.55 5.82 11.56
N VAL A 73 -3.91 4.85 10.67
CA VAL A 73 -3.23 3.55 10.65
C VAL A 73 -1.79 3.67 10.17
N VAL A 74 -1.54 4.49 9.13
CA VAL A 74 -0.16 4.71 8.63
C VAL A 74 0.70 5.42 9.67
N SER A 75 0.13 6.37 10.44
CA SER A 75 0.88 7.01 11.54
C SER A 75 1.34 5.99 12.57
N ASP A 76 0.42 5.14 13.05
CA ASP A 76 0.75 4.13 14.04
C ASP A 76 1.71 3.07 13.46
N PHE A 77 1.59 2.76 12.18
CA PHE A 77 2.49 1.81 11.51
C PHE A 77 3.92 2.37 11.37
N VAL A 78 4.07 3.66 11.05
CA VAL A 78 5.38 4.33 11.03
C VAL A 78 6.01 4.29 12.42
N ASP A 79 5.24 4.59 13.46
CA ASP A 79 5.70 4.50 14.85
C ASP A 79 6.04 3.06 15.26
N PHE A 80 5.29 2.07 14.76
CA PHE A 80 5.59 0.66 14.96
C PHE A 80 6.90 0.24 14.30
N CYS A 81 7.21 0.77 13.11
CA CYS A 81 8.44 0.43 12.40
C CYS A 81 9.70 1.02 13.05
N GLU A 82 9.59 2.16 13.77
CA GLU A 82 10.73 2.88 14.34
C GLU A 82 11.84 3.07 13.29
N ASP A 83 13.08 2.64 13.58
CA ASP A 83 14.23 2.65 12.67
C ASP A 83 14.70 1.24 12.25
N TYR A 84 13.86 0.23 12.50
CA TYR A 84 14.18 -1.15 12.16
C TYR A 84 14.30 -1.36 10.64
N VAL A 85 15.17 -2.30 10.27
CA VAL A 85 15.21 -2.84 8.92
C VAL A 85 13.86 -3.52 8.62
N VAL A 86 13.31 -3.28 7.43
CA VAL A 86 12.05 -3.89 7.03
C VAL A 86 12.29 -5.12 6.14
N VAL A 87 11.46 -6.14 6.32
CA VAL A 87 11.52 -7.39 5.55
C VAL A 87 10.16 -7.62 4.90
N GLY A 88 10.13 -8.11 3.67
CA GLY A 88 8.90 -8.46 2.97
C GLY A 88 9.15 -9.48 1.86
N HIS A 89 8.08 -9.99 1.27
CA HIS A 89 8.13 -10.82 0.09
C HIS A 89 7.65 -10.03 -1.13
N ASN A 90 8.54 -9.66 -2.04
CA ASN A 90 8.33 -8.60 -3.03
C ASN A 90 8.19 -7.22 -2.35
N LEU A 91 9.02 -6.99 -1.36
CA LEU A 91 9.00 -5.82 -0.46
C LEU A 91 8.83 -4.49 -1.18
N GLY A 92 9.36 -4.37 -2.40
CA GLY A 92 9.24 -3.14 -3.19
C GLY A 92 7.80 -2.69 -3.46
N PHE A 93 6.85 -3.62 -3.50
CA PHE A 93 5.43 -3.32 -3.65
C PHE A 93 4.87 -2.67 -2.37
N ASP A 94 5.00 -3.35 -1.25
CA ASP A 94 4.48 -2.90 0.05
C ASP A 94 5.13 -1.61 0.51
N TYR A 95 6.44 -1.53 0.34
CA TYR A 95 7.21 -0.34 0.66
C TYR A 95 6.76 0.89 -0.14
N ARG A 96 6.44 0.74 -1.44
CA ARG A 96 5.93 1.83 -2.26
C ARG A 96 4.59 2.35 -1.78
N PHE A 97 3.64 1.48 -1.48
CA PHE A 97 2.33 1.89 -0.95
C PHE A 97 2.49 2.63 0.37
N THR A 98 3.25 2.06 1.30
CA THR A 98 3.50 2.68 2.62
C THR A 98 4.23 4.01 2.49
N LYS A 99 5.32 4.06 1.70
CA LYS A 99 6.09 5.30 1.47
C LYS A 99 5.25 6.41 0.88
N MET A 100 4.41 6.10 -0.11
CA MET A 100 3.52 7.10 -0.73
C MET A 100 2.44 7.58 0.23
N ALA A 101 1.88 6.70 1.05
CA ALA A 101 0.92 7.10 2.08
C ALA A 101 1.59 7.96 3.17
N ALA A 102 2.76 7.56 3.66
CA ALA A 102 3.54 8.33 4.63
C ALA A 102 3.87 9.74 4.11
N GLU A 103 4.36 9.85 2.87
CA GLU A 103 4.64 11.14 2.23
C GLU A 103 3.39 12.04 2.12
N LYS A 104 2.23 11.46 1.79
CA LYS A 104 0.95 12.17 1.72
C LYS A 104 0.63 12.86 3.05
N PHE A 105 0.94 12.21 4.16
CA PHE A 105 0.69 12.69 5.52
C PHE A 105 1.90 13.34 6.18
N ARG A 106 3.01 13.51 5.43
CA ARG A 106 4.29 14.10 5.92
C ARG A 106 4.89 13.33 7.08
N LEU A 107 4.73 12.01 7.08
CA LEU A 107 5.33 11.11 8.04
C LEU A 107 6.68 10.61 7.52
N PRO A 108 7.71 10.48 8.37
CA PRO A 108 8.97 9.90 7.98
C PRO A 108 8.84 8.38 7.78
N PHE A 109 9.23 7.86 6.61
CA PHE A 109 9.29 6.43 6.35
C PHE A 109 10.47 6.13 5.44
N GLU A 110 11.65 6.01 6.02
CA GLU A 110 12.91 5.73 5.33
C GLU A 110 13.59 4.55 5.99
N HIS A 111 13.60 3.40 5.33
CA HIS A 111 14.17 2.18 5.88
C HIS A 111 15.13 1.52 4.91
N GLU A 112 16.05 0.75 5.46
CA GLU A 112 16.74 -0.33 4.74
C GLU A 112 15.84 -1.56 4.74
N GLY A 113 15.92 -2.38 3.70
CA GLY A 113 15.04 -3.53 3.55
C GLY A 113 15.73 -4.78 3.04
N ILE A 114 15.11 -5.92 3.32
CA ILE A 114 15.46 -7.22 2.74
C ILE A 114 14.22 -7.80 2.04
N ASP A 115 14.37 -8.14 0.77
CA ASP A 115 13.32 -8.75 -0.05
C ASP A 115 13.55 -10.25 -0.18
N THR A 116 12.71 -11.06 0.46
CA THR A 116 12.79 -12.52 0.43
C THR A 116 12.56 -13.10 -0.99
N LEU A 117 11.78 -12.40 -1.84
CA LEU A 117 11.63 -12.78 -3.24
C LEU A 117 12.94 -12.61 -4.01
N LYS A 118 13.71 -11.55 -3.75
CA LYS A 118 15.03 -11.32 -4.36
C LYS A 118 16.01 -12.43 -3.96
N ILE A 119 16.01 -12.82 -2.68
CA ILE A 119 16.81 -13.94 -2.19
C ILE A 119 16.38 -15.23 -2.92
N ALA A 120 15.08 -15.55 -2.89
CA ALA A 120 14.55 -16.78 -3.49
C ALA A 120 14.83 -16.88 -4.99
N LYS A 121 14.74 -15.79 -5.75
CA LYS A 121 15.11 -15.76 -7.19
C LYS A 121 16.56 -16.14 -7.45
N THR A 122 17.45 -15.87 -6.51
CA THR A 122 18.87 -16.16 -6.65
C THR A 122 19.17 -17.62 -6.27
N VAL A 123 18.63 -18.10 -5.14
CA VAL A 123 18.96 -19.40 -4.58
C VAL A 123 18.07 -20.55 -5.12
N HIS A 124 16.91 -20.24 -5.67
CA HIS A 124 15.95 -21.21 -6.20
C HIS A 124 15.69 -21.02 -7.70
N LYS A 125 16.75 -21.10 -8.50
CA LYS A 125 16.63 -20.91 -9.96
C LYS A 125 15.74 -21.96 -10.63
N ASP A 126 15.70 -23.16 -10.10
CA ASP A 126 15.02 -24.31 -10.68
C ASP A 126 13.55 -24.47 -10.25
N LEU A 127 13.08 -23.70 -9.26
CA LEU A 127 11.67 -23.74 -8.89
C LEU A 127 10.78 -23.07 -9.95
N PRO A 128 9.60 -23.63 -10.26
CA PRO A 128 8.68 -23.05 -11.24
C PRO A 128 8.07 -21.73 -10.75
N SER A 129 7.89 -21.56 -9.45
CA SER A 129 7.37 -20.36 -8.83
C SER A 129 8.17 -19.99 -7.59
N ARG A 130 8.28 -18.67 -7.31
CA ARG A 130 8.89 -18.10 -6.10
C ARG A 130 7.88 -17.21 -5.39
N SER A 131 6.58 -17.43 -5.61
CA SER A 131 5.55 -16.77 -4.80
C SER A 131 5.65 -17.22 -3.34
N LEU A 132 5.16 -16.41 -2.41
CA LEU A 132 5.19 -16.73 -0.99
C LEU A 132 4.55 -18.10 -0.74
N GLY A 133 3.38 -18.37 -1.32
CA GLY A 133 2.69 -19.66 -1.19
C GLY A 133 3.52 -20.85 -1.69
N ALA A 134 4.15 -20.73 -2.88
CA ALA A 134 4.98 -21.80 -3.44
C ALA A 134 6.22 -22.06 -2.59
N LEU A 135 6.84 -21.04 -2.02
CA LEU A 135 7.99 -21.18 -1.13
C LEU A 135 7.57 -21.74 0.25
N CYS A 136 6.40 -21.34 0.75
CA CYS A 136 5.84 -21.93 1.95
C CYS A 136 5.60 -23.43 1.79
N GLU A 137 5.01 -23.86 0.67
CA GLU A 137 4.82 -25.26 0.35
C GLU A 137 6.17 -26.00 0.24
N HIS A 138 7.14 -25.43 -0.48
CA HIS A 138 8.47 -26.01 -0.65
C HIS A 138 9.20 -26.26 0.68
N TYR A 139 9.05 -25.36 1.65
CA TYR A 139 9.71 -25.44 2.94
C TYR A 139 8.84 -26.00 4.07
N GLY A 140 7.60 -26.42 3.79
CA GLY A 140 6.66 -26.89 4.80
C GLY A 140 6.25 -25.79 5.80
N ILE A 141 6.26 -24.52 5.38
CA ILE A 141 5.81 -23.40 6.21
C ILE A 141 4.29 -23.30 6.11
N ILE A 142 3.61 -23.45 7.24
CA ILE A 142 2.15 -23.35 7.30
C ILE A 142 1.77 -21.86 7.20
N ASN A 143 1.02 -21.52 6.13
CA ASN A 143 0.29 -20.27 5.97
C ASN A 143 -1.21 -20.59 5.91
N SER A 144 -1.89 -20.55 7.05
CA SER A 144 -3.27 -21.01 7.21
C SER A 144 -4.31 -20.05 6.60
N SER A 145 -3.92 -18.84 6.29
CA SER A 145 -4.82 -17.79 5.77
C SER A 145 -4.04 -16.90 4.81
N ALA A 146 -3.68 -17.46 3.66
CA ALA A 146 -3.07 -16.69 2.57
C ALA A 146 -3.99 -15.53 2.15
N HIS A 147 -3.39 -14.45 1.70
CA HIS A 147 -4.06 -13.19 1.37
C HIS A 147 -4.76 -12.51 2.58
N ARG A 148 -4.13 -12.64 3.74
CA ARG A 148 -4.38 -11.86 4.94
C ARG A 148 -3.04 -11.33 5.42
N ALA A 149 -2.87 -10.03 5.38
CA ALA A 149 -1.58 -9.36 5.54
C ALA A 149 -0.78 -9.83 6.76
N TYR A 150 -1.43 -10.02 7.93
CA TYR A 150 -0.73 -10.54 9.12
C TYR A 150 -0.19 -11.96 8.93
N HIS A 151 -0.96 -12.84 8.29
CA HIS A 151 -0.56 -14.24 8.07
C HIS A 151 0.57 -14.33 7.03
N ASP A 152 0.52 -13.49 5.99
CA ASP A 152 1.56 -13.42 4.97
C ASP A 152 2.85 -12.81 5.54
N ALA A 153 2.77 -11.79 6.40
CA ALA A 153 3.90 -11.29 7.16
C ALA A 153 4.53 -12.37 8.07
N LEU A 154 3.70 -13.17 8.78
CA LEU A 154 4.19 -14.27 9.62
C LEU A 154 4.88 -15.37 8.78
N ALA A 155 4.28 -15.74 7.65
CA ALA A 155 4.86 -16.70 6.71
C ALA A 155 6.19 -16.16 6.13
N THR A 156 6.23 -14.87 5.78
CA THR A 156 7.44 -14.19 5.28
C THR A 156 8.55 -14.16 6.34
N ALA A 157 8.23 -13.92 7.62
CA ALA A 157 9.22 -13.99 8.71
C ALA A 157 9.85 -15.38 8.81
N LYS A 158 9.05 -16.44 8.78
CA LYS A 158 9.51 -17.84 8.80
C LYS A 158 10.34 -18.15 7.56
N LEU A 159 9.89 -17.71 6.39
CA LEU A 159 10.61 -17.87 5.13
C LEU A 159 11.98 -17.19 5.17
N TYR A 160 12.06 -15.94 5.66
CA TYR A 160 13.32 -15.23 5.81
C TYR A 160 14.30 -15.98 6.70
N GLN A 161 13.85 -16.46 7.86
CA GLN A 161 14.68 -17.24 8.78
C GLN A 161 15.14 -18.55 8.14
N THR A 162 14.28 -19.22 7.40
CA THR A 162 14.59 -20.46 6.68
C THR A 162 15.62 -20.24 5.59
N LEU A 163 15.41 -19.21 4.74
CA LEU A 163 16.36 -18.85 3.69
C LEU A 163 17.73 -18.48 4.28
N ALA A 164 17.75 -17.72 5.38
CA ALA A 164 18.99 -17.36 6.06
C ALA A 164 19.69 -18.59 6.63
N HIS A 165 18.94 -19.52 7.24
CA HIS A 165 19.53 -20.76 7.75
C HIS A 165 20.25 -21.56 6.67
N TYR A 166 19.68 -21.69 5.49
CA TYR A 166 20.26 -22.49 4.41
C TYR A 166 21.32 -21.78 3.58
N PHE A 167 21.19 -20.47 3.36
CA PHE A 167 21.96 -19.78 2.32
C PHE A 167 22.84 -18.61 2.80
N GLU A 168 22.67 -18.09 4.02
CA GLU A 168 23.45 -16.92 4.44
C GLU A 168 24.96 -17.16 4.46
N SER A 169 25.40 -18.38 4.79
CA SER A 169 26.83 -18.71 4.81
C SER A 169 27.46 -18.73 3.43
N SER A 170 26.70 -19.11 2.39
CA SER A 170 27.16 -19.18 1.00
C SER A 170 26.88 -17.91 0.20
N GLU A 171 25.79 -17.21 0.52
CA GLU A 171 25.27 -16.07 -0.23
C GLU A 171 25.04 -14.85 0.70
N SER A 172 26.01 -14.56 1.57
CA SER A 172 25.89 -13.54 2.63
C SER A 172 25.43 -12.17 2.15
N LYS A 173 25.78 -11.78 0.92
CA LYS A 173 25.41 -10.49 0.32
C LYS A 173 23.89 -10.33 0.14
N LEU A 174 23.16 -11.43 -0.02
CA LEU A 174 21.70 -11.38 -0.19
C LEU A 174 20.97 -11.05 1.11
N PHE A 175 21.65 -11.17 2.24
CA PHE A 175 21.10 -10.94 3.58
C PHE A 175 21.57 -9.62 4.20
N VAL A 176 22.25 -8.77 3.41
CA VAL A 176 22.60 -7.41 3.81
C VAL A 176 21.42 -6.48 3.45
N PRO A 177 20.92 -5.67 4.40
CA PRO A 177 19.89 -4.70 4.11
C PRO A 177 20.33 -3.69 3.04
N GLU A 178 19.43 -3.35 2.14
CA GLU A 178 19.66 -2.33 1.11
C GLU A 178 18.72 -1.14 1.34
N LYS A 179 19.19 0.08 1.06
CA LYS A 179 18.31 1.26 1.08
C LYS A 179 17.16 1.09 0.13
N MET A 180 15.94 1.26 0.66
CA MET A 180 14.74 1.20 -0.13
C MET A 180 14.52 2.53 -0.88
N PHE A 181 14.57 2.47 -2.20
CA PHE A 181 14.40 3.65 -3.05
C PHE A 181 13.02 3.65 -3.72
N VAL A 182 12.19 4.62 -3.34
CA VAL A 182 10.93 4.90 -4.05
C VAL A 182 10.98 6.34 -4.57
N LYS A 183 10.91 6.50 -5.88
CA LYS A 183 10.70 7.82 -6.47
C LYS A 183 9.24 8.21 -6.29
N VAL A 184 8.92 8.83 -5.18
CA VAL A 184 7.62 9.46 -5.00
C VAL A 184 7.61 10.76 -5.81
N LYS A 185 6.75 10.83 -6.82
CA LYS A 185 6.50 12.12 -7.49
C LYS A 185 5.87 13.03 -6.44
N LYS A 186 6.54 14.14 -6.10
CA LYS A 186 5.97 15.14 -5.19
C LYS A 186 4.56 15.48 -5.65
N GLN A 187 3.59 15.13 -4.82
CA GLN A 187 2.21 15.46 -5.08
C GLN A 187 2.07 16.98 -4.93
N GLN A 188 1.77 17.64 -6.02
CA GLN A 188 1.57 19.09 -6.00
C GLN A 188 0.11 19.40 -5.65
N PRO A 189 -0.17 20.43 -4.85
CA PRO A 189 -1.52 20.93 -4.64
C PRO A 189 -2.20 21.19 -5.99
N MET A 190 -3.52 21.02 -6.03
CA MET A 190 -4.26 21.34 -7.26
C MET A 190 -3.99 22.77 -7.70
N THR A 191 -3.92 22.97 -9.02
CA THR A 191 -3.72 24.30 -9.60
C THR A 191 -4.93 25.18 -9.35
N LYS A 192 -4.73 26.52 -9.38
CA LYS A 192 -5.83 27.49 -9.31
C LYS A 192 -6.90 27.23 -10.38
N LYS A 193 -6.48 26.81 -11.58
CA LYS A 193 -7.40 26.46 -12.69
C LYS A 193 -8.23 25.22 -12.37
N GLN A 194 -7.59 24.17 -11.85
CA GLN A 194 -8.32 22.95 -11.43
C GLN A 194 -9.30 23.25 -10.30
N LYS A 195 -8.88 24.05 -9.29
CA LYS A 195 -9.75 24.43 -8.17
C LYS A 195 -10.98 25.20 -8.64
N ALA A 196 -10.80 26.17 -9.55
CA ALA A 196 -11.90 26.91 -10.12
C ALA A 196 -12.85 25.99 -10.90
N TYR A 197 -12.32 25.15 -11.79
CA TYR A 197 -13.11 24.23 -12.58
C TYR A 197 -13.86 23.20 -11.71
N LEU A 198 -13.22 22.71 -10.66
CA LEU A 198 -13.81 21.79 -9.70
C LEU A 198 -15.00 22.46 -8.96
N LYS A 199 -14.83 23.71 -8.51
CA LYS A 199 -15.91 24.48 -7.87
C LYS A 199 -17.09 24.72 -8.82
N ASP A 200 -16.81 25.08 -10.07
CA ASP A 200 -17.84 25.28 -11.10
C ASP A 200 -18.59 23.98 -11.40
N LEU A 201 -17.87 22.85 -11.51
CA LEU A 201 -18.43 21.53 -11.76
C LEU A 201 -19.33 21.07 -10.59
N CYS A 202 -18.87 21.28 -9.35
CA CYS A 202 -19.68 21.02 -8.15
C CYS A 202 -20.95 21.86 -8.13
N LYS A 203 -20.86 23.16 -8.39
CA LYS A 203 -22.02 24.07 -8.45
C LYS A 203 -23.01 23.64 -9.56
N TYR A 204 -22.51 23.31 -10.73
CA TYR A 204 -23.34 22.88 -11.88
C TYR A 204 -24.11 21.61 -11.59
N HIS A 205 -23.48 20.61 -10.96
CA HIS A 205 -24.10 19.31 -10.64
C HIS A 205 -24.72 19.25 -9.23
N LYS A 206 -24.78 20.37 -8.51
CA LYS A 206 -25.33 20.47 -7.13
C LYS A 206 -24.62 19.52 -6.15
N ILE A 207 -23.32 19.38 -6.30
CA ILE A 207 -22.45 18.61 -5.42
C ILE A 207 -21.84 19.59 -4.39
N GLU A 208 -21.85 19.22 -3.10
CA GLU A 208 -21.22 20.04 -2.07
C GLU A 208 -19.70 20.05 -2.21
N PHE A 209 -19.10 21.24 -2.30
CA PHE A 209 -17.65 21.42 -2.30
C PHE A 209 -17.16 21.51 -0.85
N ASN A 210 -16.43 20.51 -0.37
CA ASN A 210 -15.97 20.40 1.00
C ASN A 210 -14.46 20.64 1.18
N ASP A 211 -14.01 20.69 2.44
CA ASP A 211 -12.60 20.92 2.79
C ASP A 211 -11.65 19.84 2.24
N ALA A 212 -12.09 18.59 2.18
CA ALA A 212 -11.29 17.51 1.59
C ALA A 212 -11.02 17.77 0.11
N MET A 213 -12.00 18.27 -0.64
CA MET A 213 -11.81 18.68 -2.04
C MET A 213 -10.87 19.88 -2.16
N GLU A 214 -10.89 20.78 -1.21
CA GLU A 214 -10.01 21.96 -1.22
C GLU A 214 -8.54 21.60 -1.06
N GLN A 215 -8.25 20.51 -0.37
CA GLN A 215 -6.90 20.01 -0.10
C GLN A 215 -6.38 18.99 -1.13
N MET A 216 -7.16 18.67 -2.16
CA MET A 216 -6.77 17.71 -3.19
C MET A 216 -5.47 18.10 -3.88
N THR A 217 -4.68 17.10 -4.20
CA THR A 217 -3.54 17.23 -5.13
C THR A 217 -4.02 17.38 -6.57
N MET A 218 -3.11 17.81 -7.46
CA MET A 218 -3.40 17.89 -8.91
C MET A 218 -3.97 16.60 -9.49
N SER A 219 -3.41 15.46 -9.08
CA SER A 219 -3.82 14.14 -9.57
C SER A 219 -5.18 13.72 -9.03
N GLU A 220 -5.46 14.00 -7.75
CA GLU A 220 -6.76 13.74 -7.13
C GLU A 220 -7.85 14.60 -7.75
N ALA A 221 -7.59 15.90 -7.93
CA ALA A 221 -8.52 16.82 -8.56
C ALA A 221 -8.84 16.40 -10.00
N SER A 222 -7.84 16.01 -10.81
CA SER A 222 -8.06 15.52 -12.17
C SER A 222 -8.95 14.27 -12.18
N ARG A 223 -8.64 13.27 -11.35
CA ARG A 223 -9.45 12.04 -11.27
C ARG A 223 -10.88 12.32 -10.84
N TRP A 224 -11.05 13.22 -9.85
CA TRP A 224 -12.40 13.57 -9.38
C TRP A 224 -13.19 14.28 -10.48
N ILE A 225 -12.58 15.22 -11.20
CA ILE A 225 -13.18 15.90 -12.34
C ILE A 225 -13.61 14.89 -13.41
N ASP A 226 -12.70 13.97 -13.80
CA ASP A 226 -12.97 12.98 -14.83
C ASP A 226 -14.11 12.03 -14.42
N LYS A 227 -14.11 11.56 -13.15
CA LYS A 227 -15.17 10.72 -12.60
C LYS A 227 -16.52 11.42 -12.59
N THR A 228 -16.54 12.70 -12.20
CA THR A 228 -17.77 13.49 -12.16
C THR A 228 -18.31 13.76 -13.56
N ILE A 229 -17.43 14.06 -14.52
CA ILE A 229 -17.82 14.22 -15.93
C ILE A 229 -18.37 12.91 -16.50
N LEU A 230 -17.78 11.77 -16.16
CA LEU A 230 -18.24 10.45 -16.61
C LEU A 230 -19.63 10.15 -16.07
N GLN A 231 -19.88 10.50 -14.81
CA GLN A 231 -21.12 10.18 -14.09
C GLN A 231 -22.28 11.14 -14.43
N TYR A 232 -21.99 12.44 -14.52
CA TYR A 232 -23.00 13.49 -14.61
C TYR A 232 -22.97 14.27 -15.93
N GLY A 233 -21.95 14.06 -16.76
CA GLY A 233 -21.72 14.81 -17.99
C GLY A 233 -20.86 16.08 -17.81
N ARG A 234 -20.46 16.64 -18.94
CA ARG A 234 -19.70 17.90 -18.96
C ARG A 234 -20.64 19.09 -18.75
N MET A 235 -20.14 20.16 -18.13
CA MET A 235 -20.83 21.44 -18.09
C MET A 235 -21.08 21.92 -19.53
N LYS A 236 -22.33 22.31 -19.83
CA LYS A 236 -22.66 22.96 -21.10
C LYS A 236 -21.89 24.29 -21.16
N ARG A 237 -21.16 24.52 -22.24
CA ARG A 237 -20.63 25.87 -22.50
C ARG A 237 -21.80 26.76 -22.82
N PHE A 238 -22.10 27.72 -21.98
CA PHE A 238 -22.98 28.83 -22.35
C PHE A 238 -22.25 29.65 -23.43
N ASN A 239 -22.76 29.61 -24.64
CA ASN A 239 -22.34 30.56 -25.66
C ASN A 239 -22.92 31.93 -25.29
N ARG A 240 -22.14 32.97 -25.43
CA ARG A 240 -22.58 34.36 -25.21
C ARG A 240 -23.74 34.83 -26.11
N SER A 241 -24.12 33.99 -27.09
CA SER A 241 -25.25 34.25 -27.99
C SER A 241 -26.64 33.95 -27.38
N ASP A 242 -26.72 33.41 -26.16
CA ASP A 242 -28.01 33.04 -25.55
C ASP A 242 -28.62 34.19 -24.68
N PHE A 243 -28.04 35.42 -24.80
CA PHE A 243 -28.53 36.59 -24.07
C PHE A 243 -29.05 37.73 -24.97
N ASP A 244 -29.18 37.49 -26.26
CA ASP A 244 -29.75 38.50 -27.22
C ASP A 244 -31.10 38.00 -27.76
N GLU A 245 -32.06 37.63 -26.88
CA GLU A 245 -33.50 37.60 -27.20
C GLU A 245 -34.32 38.20 -26.07
#